data_f8a7ff15f2d88beb45d6eb19e5f8bb65
#
_entry.id   f8a7ff15f2d88beb45d6eb19e5f8bb65
#
_cell.length_a   1.000
_cell.length_b   1.000
_cell.length_c   1.000
_cell.angle_alpha   90.00
_cell.angle_beta   90.00
_cell.angle_gamma   90.00
#
_symmetry.space_group_name_H-M   'P 1'
#
loop_
_entity.id
_entity.type
_entity.pdbx_description
1 polymer ?
#
loop_
_entity_poly.entity_id
_entity_poly.type
_entity_poly.pdbx_seq_one_letter_code
_entity_poly.pdbx_strand_id
1 'polypeptide(L)'
;FSYMGDKKPGSYVDVQNSTGVPTLDARMAQAVATTDSINGVVMGIPITCEDEIPVLKFLNLLYSDPDVLNIIDWGIEGVHYERVKGTNTLITYPEGVTSENDGYGLNQGWSFGNQLISYAWETVGNDNYYDEMKAFNENAIQSQAIGFMFDSSSVKSEIAALDSVLAEYRLGLENGELDPEEYLPKFIQALREAGIEKVIAEKQRQLDSWVAEK
;
A
#
# COMPACT_ATOMS: atom_id res chain seq x y z
N PHE A 1 9.45 11.93 15.24
CA PHE A 1 9.17 10.50 15.32
C PHE A 1 7.96 10.21 14.46
N SER A 2 8.10 9.41 13.41
CA SER A 2 6.97 9.04 12.56
C SER A 2 6.78 7.53 12.61
N TYR A 3 5.57 7.08 12.90
CA TYR A 3 5.17 5.69 12.80
C TYR A 3 4.38 5.46 11.52
N MET A 4 4.80 4.50 10.72
CA MET A 4 4.11 4.12 9.50
C MET A 4 3.96 2.59 9.49
N GLY A 5 2.72 2.12 9.61
CA GLY A 5 2.41 0.72 9.91
C GLY A 5 2.66 -0.31 8.81
N ASP A 6 2.88 0.15 7.57
CA ASP A 6 2.94 -0.70 6.37
C ASP A 6 4.28 -0.62 5.62
N LYS A 7 5.34 -0.23 6.30
CA LYS A 7 6.59 0.07 5.60
C LYS A 7 7.36 -1.17 5.18
N LYS A 8 7.62 -1.26 3.90
CA LYS A 8 8.48 -2.20 3.20
C LYS A 8 9.96 -1.79 3.33
N PRO A 9 10.91 -2.67 3.04
CA PRO A 9 12.33 -2.32 2.95
C PRO A 9 12.56 -1.10 2.05
N GLY A 10 13.44 -0.18 2.46
CA GLY A 10 13.76 1.03 1.71
C GLY A 10 12.78 2.20 1.86
N SER A 11 11.71 2.07 2.61
CA SER A 11 10.73 3.15 2.81
C SER A 11 11.30 4.39 3.48
N TYR A 12 12.40 4.27 4.23
CA TYR A 12 13.11 5.41 4.80
C TYR A 12 13.61 6.39 3.72
N VAL A 13 13.90 5.89 2.51
CA VAL A 13 14.36 6.72 1.37
C VAL A 13 13.27 7.70 0.97
N ASP A 14 12.02 7.25 0.88
CA ASP A 14 10.87 8.10 0.53
C ASP A 14 10.68 9.22 1.58
N VAL A 15 10.79 8.87 2.87
CA VAL A 15 10.69 9.85 3.96
C VAL A 15 11.88 10.82 3.93
N GLN A 16 13.10 10.33 3.72
CA GLN A 16 14.28 11.17 3.62
C GLN A 16 14.20 12.14 2.44
N ASN A 17 13.77 11.67 1.27
CA ASN A 17 13.62 12.49 0.07
C ASN A 17 12.54 13.57 0.25
N SER A 18 11.42 13.23 0.89
CA SER A 18 10.31 14.18 1.10
C SER A 18 10.59 15.21 2.19
N THR A 19 11.38 14.86 3.21
CA THR A 19 11.65 15.73 4.37
C THR A 19 13.01 16.39 4.35
N GLY A 20 13.97 15.88 3.55
CA GLY A 20 15.38 16.30 3.58
C GLY A 20 16.12 15.89 4.85
N VAL A 21 15.52 15.05 5.72
CA VAL A 21 16.10 14.63 6.99
C VAL A 21 16.63 13.20 6.90
N PRO A 22 17.88 12.92 7.30
CA PRO A 22 18.40 11.57 7.36
C PRO A 22 17.49 10.67 8.21
N THR A 23 17.02 9.58 7.60
CA THR A 23 16.01 8.70 8.21
C THR A 23 16.51 7.27 8.27
N LEU A 24 16.14 6.54 9.29
CA LEU A 24 16.40 5.11 9.46
C LEU A 24 15.10 4.39 9.74
N ASP A 25 14.94 3.22 9.13
CA ASP A 25 13.84 2.30 9.44
C ASP A 25 14.24 1.34 10.56
N ALA A 26 13.36 1.17 11.54
CA ALA A 26 13.48 0.14 12.55
C ALA A 26 12.23 -0.76 12.49
N ARG A 27 12.43 -2.04 12.18
CA ARG A 27 11.33 -3.01 12.18
C ARG A 27 10.93 -3.34 13.63
N MET A 28 9.72 -2.97 14.01
CA MET A 28 9.17 -3.23 15.35
C MET A 28 8.55 -4.61 15.49
N ALA A 29 8.05 -5.18 14.39
CA ALA A 29 7.42 -6.50 14.36
C ALA A 29 7.61 -7.16 12.98
N GLN A 30 7.40 -8.47 12.92
CA GLN A 30 7.37 -9.20 11.65
C GLN A 30 6.13 -8.78 10.84
N ALA A 31 6.28 -8.68 9.52
CA ALA A 31 5.17 -8.38 8.63
C ALA A 31 4.10 -9.49 8.70
N VAL A 32 2.84 -9.09 8.63
CA VAL A 32 1.69 -10.00 8.57
C VAL A 32 0.94 -9.75 7.28
N ALA A 33 0.84 -10.80 6.45
CA ALA A 33 0.00 -10.76 5.26
C ALA A 33 -1.47 -10.99 5.63
N THR A 34 -2.32 -10.05 5.28
CA THR A 34 -3.76 -10.09 5.51
C THR A 34 -4.51 -10.02 4.18
N THR A 35 -5.82 -10.23 4.19
CA THR A 35 -6.67 -10.06 3.00
C THR A 35 -6.56 -8.64 2.44
N ASP A 36 -6.53 -7.62 3.30
CA ASP A 36 -6.43 -6.21 2.91
C ASP A 36 -5.07 -5.91 2.24
N SER A 37 -3.99 -6.59 2.63
CA SER A 37 -2.68 -6.45 1.99
C SER A 37 -2.67 -6.87 0.52
N ILE A 38 -3.61 -7.75 0.13
CA ILE A 38 -3.71 -8.30 -1.23
C ILE A 38 -4.74 -7.52 -2.06
N ASN A 39 -5.82 -7.04 -1.41
CA ASN A 39 -6.96 -6.41 -2.07
C ASN A 39 -6.90 -4.87 -2.05
N GLY A 40 -5.77 -4.28 -1.68
CA GLY A 40 -5.61 -2.82 -1.60
C GLY A 40 -5.86 -2.09 -2.93
N VAL A 41 -5.53 -2.73 -4.04
CA VAL A 41 -5.83 -2.26 -5.40
C VAL A 41 -6.36 -3.41 -6.22
N VAL A 42 -7.50 -3.20 -6.86
CA VAL A 42 -8.12 -4.18 -7.77
C VAL A 42 -8.47 -3.51 -9.09
N MET A 43 -8.24 -4.21 -10.18
CA MET A 43 -8.65 -3.81 -11.51
C MET A 43 -9.87 -4.62 -11.93
N GLY A 44 -10.83 -3.96 -12.56
CA GLY A 44 -12.04 -4.59 -13.08
C GLY A 44 -12.25 -4.29 -14.57
N ILE A 45 -12.82 -5.27 -15.28
CA ILE A 45 -13.29 -5.07 -16.65
C ILE A 45 -14.79 -4.75 -16.56
N PRO A 46 -15.24 -3.59 -17.07
CA PRO A 46 -16.66 -3.23 -16.98
C PRO A 46 -17.51 -4.13 -17.87
N ILE A 47 -18.75 -4.36 -17.46
CA ILE A 47 -19.72 -5.19 -18.21
C ILE A 47 -20.02 -4.63 -19.61
N THR A 48 -19.69 -3.36 -19.85
CA THR A 48 -19.83 -2.71 -21.16
C THR A 48 -18.66 -3.01 -22.11
N CYS A 49 -17.66 -3.78 -21.69
CA CYS A 49 -16.59 -4.23 -22.56
C CYS A 49 -17.13 -5.25 -23.54
N GLU A 50 -17.00 -4.98 -24.84
CA GLU A 50 -17.52 -5.87 -25.90
C GLU A 50 -16.63 -7.10 -26.15
N ASP A 51 -15.32 -6.98 -25.86
CA ASP A 51 -14.35 -8.08 -25.98
C ASP A 51 -13.34 -8.00 -24.82
N GLU A 52 -13.53 -8.86 -23.83
CA GLU A 52 -12.69 -8.93 -22.65
C GLU A 52 -11.35 -9.65 -22.86
N ILE A 53 -11.22 -10.45 -23.93
CA ILE A 53 -10.02 -11.26 -24.14
C ILE A 53 -8.77 -10.42 -24.43
N PRO A 54 -8.78 -9.40 -25.31
CA PRO A 54 -7.64 -8.49 -25.46
C PRO A 54 -7.28 -7.75 -24.18
N VAL A 55 -8.29 -7.35 -23.39
CA VAL A 55 -8.08 -6.65 -22.10
C VAL A 55 -7.36 -7.57 -21.12
N LEU A 56 -7.82 -8.82 -20.99
CA LEU A 56 -7.16 -9.81 -20.12
C LEU A 56 -5.72 -10.11 -20.56
N LYS A 57 -5.46 -10.20 -21.88
CA LYS A 57 -4.12 -10.38 -22.41
C LYS A 57 -3.22 -9.19 -22.08
N PHE A 58 -3.73 -7.97 -22.21
CA PHE A 58 -2.99 -6.76 -21.85
C PHE A 58 -2.70 -6.70 -20.34
N LEU A 59 -3.70 -6.98 -19.49
CA LEU A 59 -3.49 -7.08 -18.04
C LEU A 59 -2.44 -8.14 -17.70
N ASN A 60 -2.48 -9.30 -18.37
CA ASN A 60 -1.46 -10.34 -18.15
C ASN A 60 -0.04 -9.83 -18.50
N LEU A 61 0.13 -9.05 -19.56
CA LEU A 61 1.41 -8.46 -19.92
C LEU A 61 1.94 -7.52 -18.84
N LEU A 62 1.08 -6.70 -18.21
CA LEU A 62 1.46 -5.83 -17.10
C LEU A 62 2.03 -6.60 -15.89
N TYR A 63 1.67 -7.87 -15.74
CA TYR A 63 2.15 -8.73 -14.66
C TYR A 63 3.32 -9.63 -15.04
N SER A 64 3.59 -9.83 -16.33
CA SER A 64 4.55 -10.83 -16.80
C SER A 64 5.63 -10.30 -17.75
N ASP A 65 5.45 -9.12 -18.33
CA ASP A 65 6.36 -8.54 -19.33
C ASP A 65 6.94 -7.22 -18.80
N PRO A 66 8.24 -7.20 -18.42
CA PRO A 66 8.88 -5.99 -17.90
C PRO A 66 8.95 -4.85 -18.92
N ASP A 67 9.03 -5.13 -20.22
CA ASP A 67 9.12 -4.08 -21.23
C ASP A 67 7.78 -3.34 -21.36
N VAL A 68 6.66 -4.09 -21.35
CA VAL A 68 5.32 -3.50 -21.37
C VAL A 68 5.05 -2.71 -20.09
N LEU A 69 5.41 -3.24 -18.93
CA LEU A 69 5.22 -2.54 -17.66
C LEU A 69 6.04 -1.26 -17.61
N ASN A 70 7.33 -1.34 -17.94
CA ASN A 70 8.24 -0.22 -17.78
C ASN A 70 7.99 0.93 -18.79
N ILE A 71 7.53 0.62 -20.01
CA ILE A 71 7.17 1.69 -20.97
C ILE A 71 5.94 2.48 -20.47
N ILE A 72 5.02 1.83 -19.76
CA ILE A 72 3.86 2.50 -19.19
C ILE A 72 4.23 3.25 -17.92
N ASP A 73 5.07 2.67 -17.08
CA ASP A 73 5.42 3.24 -15.77
C ASP A 73 6.45 4.38 -15.89
N TRP A 74 7.45 4.22 -16.75
CA TRP A 74 8.59 5.11 -16.84
C TRP A 74 8.72 5.83 -18.19
N GLY A 75 8.01 5.37 -19.23
CA GLY A 75 8.06 5.94 -20.57
C GLY A 75 9.20 5.39 -21.41
N ILE A 76 9.91 6.24 -22.14
CA ILE A 76 10.90 5.87 -23.18
C ILE A 76 12.32 6.07 -22.64
N GLU A 77 13.13 5.00 -22.69
CA GLU A 77 14.55 5.05 -22.36
C GLU A 77 15.30 6.05 -23.26
N GLY A 78 16.20 6.82 -22.68
CA GLY A 78 16.93 7.90 -23.33
C GLY A 78 16.14 9.21 -23.50
N VAL A 79 14.85 9.22 -23.17
CA VAL A 79 13.99 10.42 -23.21
C VAL A 79 13.52 10.80 -21.81
N HIS A 80 12.88 9.86 -21.10
CA HIS A 80 12.30 10.09 -19.79
C HIS A 80 13.17 9.52 -18.66
N TYR A 81 13.91 8.46 -18.95
CA TYR A 81 14.86 7.84 -18.04
C TYR A 81 16.05 7.25 -18.78
N GLU A 82 17.12 6.96 -18.06
CA GLU A 82 18.28 6.16 -18.49
C GLU A 82 18.57 5.05 -17.49
N ARG A 83 19.13 3.93 -17.97
CA ARG A 83 19.59 2.83 -17.12
C ARG A 83 20.86 3.24 -16.40
N VAL A 84 20.91 3.04 -15.07
CA VAL A 84 22.13 3.27 -14.29
C VAL A 84 23.18 2.21 -14.66
N LYS A 85 24.37 2.67 -15.06
CA LYS A 85 25.44 1.80 -15.55
C LYS A 85 25.91 0.79 -14.50
N GLY A 86 25.91 -0.49 -14.85
CA GLY A 86 26.36 -1.56 -13.95
C GLY A 86 25.29 -2.07 -13.00
N THR A 87 24.04 -1.64 -13.17
CA THR A 87 22.86 -2.15 -12.44
C THR A 87 21.90 -2.86 -13.40
N ASN A 88 20.98 -3.67 -12.84
CA ASN A 88 19.99 -4.39 -13.63
C ASN A 88 18.63 -3.69 -13.62
N THR A 89 18.29 -3.00 -12.53
CA THR A 89 16.94 -2.49 -12.29
C THR A 89 16.89 -0.99 -12.01
N LEU A 90 18.03 -0.34 -11.80
CA LEU A 90 18.04 1.07 -11.46
C LEU A 90 17.99 1.98 -12.68
N ILE A 91 17.21 3.05 -12.55
CA ILE A 91 17.08 4.12 -13.53
C ILE A 91 17.36 5.49 -12.90
N THR A 92 17.75 6.42 -13.73
CA THR A 92 18.00 7.82 -13.39
C THR A 92 17.46 8.73 -14.49
N TYR A 93 17.45 10.04 -14.28
CA TYR A 93 17.09 10.98 -15.33
C TYR A 93 18.24 11.14 -16.35
N PRO A 94 17.92 11.29 -17.65
CA PRO A 94 18.90 11.69 -18.65
C PRO A 94 19.50 13.07 -18.34
N GLU A 95 20.64 13.38 -18.94
CA GLU A 95 21.29 14.69 -18.78
C GLU A 95 20.34 15.84 -19.16
N GLY A 96 20.12 16.77 -18.24
CA GLY A 96 19.22 17.92 -18.39
C GLY A 96 17.73 17.64 -18.15
N VAL A 97 17.38 16.39 -17.86
CA VAL A 97 16.01 16.00 -17.45
C VAL A 97 15.93 15.94 -15.93
N THR A 98 14.80 16.36 -15.38
CA THR A 98 14.50 16.36 -13.95
C THR A 98 13.04 15.99 -13.75
N SER A 99 12.63 15.72 -12.52
CA SER A 99 11.21 15.47 -12.17
C SER A 99 10.25 16.62 -12.51
N GLU A 100 10.77 17.81 -12.82
CA GLU A 100 9.97 18.98 -13.18
C GLU A 100 9.75 19.11 -14.69
N ASN A 101 10.62 18.48 -15.51
CA ASN A 101 10.62 18.64 -16.96
C ASN A 101 10.63 17.33 -17.76
N ASP A 102 10.58 16.16 -17.10
CA ASP A 102 10.61 14.84 -17.75
C ASP A 102 9.41 14.60 -18.71
N GLY A 103 8.31 15.31 -18.51
CA GLY A 103 7.11 15.22 -19.33
C GLY A 103 6.34 13.91 -19.23
N TYR A 104 6.89 12.89 -18.59
CA TYR A 104 6.26 11.59 -18.34
C TYR A 104 6.93 10.88 -17.16
N GLY A 105 6.14 10.52 -16.18
CA GLY A 105 6.60 9.79 -15.00
C GLY A 105 5.39 9.31 -14.22
N LEU A 106 4.77 8.20 -14.67
CA LEU A 106 3.58 7.68 -14.01
C LEU A 106 3.90 7.17 -12.61
N ASN A 107 4.99 6.39 -12.46
CA ASN A 107 5.47 5.81 -11.20
C ASN A 107 4.34 5.16 -10.38
N GLN A 108 3.49 4.40 -11.04
CA GLN A 108 2.29 3.78 -10.47
C GLN A 108 2.25 2.26 -10.72
N GLY A 109 3.36 1.65 -11.11
CA GLY A 109 3.44 0.21 -11.40
C GLY A 109 2.92 -0.68 -10.26
N TRP A 110 2.97 -0.18 -9.03
CA TRP A 110 2.38 -0.82 -7.85
C TRP A 110 0.85 -0.93 -7.90
N SER A 111 0.17 -0.10 -8.68
CA SER A 111 -1.30 -0.03 -8.74
C SER A 111 -1.90 -0.78 -9.94
N PHE A 112 -1.15 -0.97 -11.03
CA PHE A 112 -1.70 -1.55 -12.26
C PHE A 112 -0.92 -2.75 -12.80
N GLY A 113 0.20 -3.14 -12.17
CA GLY A 113 1.03 -4.23 -12.64
C GLY A 113 1.82 -4.92 -11.54
N ASN A 114 2.78 -5.75 -11.96
CA ASN A 114 3.70 -6.40 -11.05
C ASN A 114 4.94 -5.51 -10.83
N GLN A 115 4.92 -4.65 -9.82
CA GLN A 115 6.05 -3.77 -9.55
C GLN A 115 7.39 -4.51 -9.29
N LEU A 116 7.38 -5.81 -8.99
CA LEU A 116 8.61 -6.59 -8.77
C LEU A 116 9.40 -6.85 -10.05
N ILE A 117 8.83 -6.56 -11.23
CA ILE A 117 9.52 -6.60 -12.52
C ILE A 117 9.72 -5.20 -13.11
N SER A 118 9.40 -4.14 -12.37
CA SER A 118 9.61 -2.75 -12.76
C SER A 118 11.05 -2.31 -12.49
N TYR A 119 11.43 -1.17 -13.08
CA TYR A 119 12.62 -0.45 -12.68
C TYR A 119 12.38 0.35 -11.40
N ALA A 120 13.47 0.73 -10.73
CA ALA A 120 13.44 1.59 -9.57
C ALA A 120 14.40 2.77 -9.75
N TRP A 121 14.06 3.94 -9.20
CA TRP A 121 14.97 5.07 -9.21
C TRP A 121 16.24 4.77 -8.41
N GLU A 122 17.39 5.23 -8.89
CA GLU A 122 18.69 5.07 -8.21
C GLU A 122 18.68 5.59 -6.76
N THR A 123 17.75 6.49 -6.43
CA THR A 123 17.56 7.01 -5.07
C THR A 123 17.21 5.95 -4.05
N VAL A 124 16.72 4.78 -4.47
CA VAL A 124 16.53 3.63 -3.54
C VAL A 124 17.86 3.04 -3.07
N GLY A 125 18.97 3.39 -3.74
CA GLY A 125 20.33 3.09 -3.32
C GLY A 125 20.75 1.61 -3.44
N ASN A 126 19.92 0.75 -4.04
CA ASN A 126 20.11 -0.70 -4.00
C ASN A 126 19.49 -1.37 -5.23
N ASP A 127 20.30 -2.02 -6.05
CA ASP A 127 19.86 -2.76 -7.24
C ASP A 127 19.09 -4.04 -6.90
N ASN A 128 19.14 -4.50 -5.65
CA ASN A 128 18.36 -5.64 -5.15
C ASN A 128 17.03 -5.21 -4.48
N TYR A 129 16.60 -3.97 -4.68
CA TYR A 129 15.43 -3.40 -4.00
C TYR A 129 14.17 -4.28 -4.11
N TYR A 130 13.85 -4.76 -5.30
CA TYR A 130 12.68 -5.61 -5.51
C TYR A 130 12.88 -7.05 -5.04
N ASP A 131 14.11 -7.58 -5.05
CA ASP A 131 14.42 -8.89 -4.46
C ASP A 131 14.25 -8.85 -2.93
N GLU A 132 14.69 -7.77 -2.30
CA GLU A 132 14.48 -7.54 -0.86
C GLU A 132 12.99 -7.40 -0.52
N MET A 133 12.22 -6.71 -1.37
CA MET A 133 10.77 -6.58 -1.21
C MET A 133 10.07 -7.93 -1.37
N LYS A 134 10.47 -8.73 -2.35
CA LYS A 134 9.97 -10.10 -2.56
C LYS A 134 10.27 -10.97 -1.34
N ALA A 135 11.50 -10.98 -0.86
CA ALA A 135 11.89 -11.71 0.34
C ALA A 135 11.12 -11.23 1.59
N PHE A 136 10.87 -9.93 1.70
CA PHE A 136 10.05 -9.38 2.78
C PHE A 136 8.62 -9.93 2.76
N ASN A 137 7.99 -9.99 1.58
CA ASN A 137 6.65 -10.54 1.41
C ASN A 137 6.60 -12.05 1.67
N GLU A 138 7.58 -12.81 1.16
CA GLU A 138 7.67 -14.26 1.34
C GLU A 138 7.88 -14.66 2.82
N ASN A 139 8.56 -13.82 3.59
CA ASN A 139 8.77 -14.03 5.02
C ASN A 139 7.66 -13.47 5.91
N ALA A 140 6.61 -12.89 5.35
CA ALA A 140 5.48 -12.38 6.13
C ALA A 140 4.69 -13.54 6.75
N ILE A 141 4.25 -13.34 7.99
CA ILE A 141 3.33 -14.29 8.65
C ILE A 141 1.97 -14.20 7.94
N GLN A 142 1.46 -15.32 7.46
CA GLN A 142 0.12 -15.36 6.92
C GLN A 142 -0.91 -15.31 8.05
N SER A 143 -1.83 -14.35 7.98
CA SER A 143 -2.97 -14.29 8.90
C SER A 143 -3.83 -15.55 8.77
N GLN A 144 -4.28 -16.12 9.88
CA GLN A 144 -5.23 -17.23 9.87
C GLN A 144 -6.58 -16.82 9.24
N ALA A 145 -6.88 -15.53 9.21
CA ALA A 145 -8.06 -14.94 8.58
C ALA A 145 -7.84 -14.52 7.11
N ILE A 146 -6.74 -14.95 6.47
CA ILE A 146 -6.50 -14.60 5.06
C ILE A 146 -7.58 -15.22 4.17
N GLY A 147 -8.20 -14.40 3.33
CA GLY A 147 -9.37 -14.72 2.52
C GLY A 147 -10.72 -14.34 3.16
N PHE A 148 -10.75 -14.01 4.47
CA PHE A 148 -11.94 -13.48 5.10
C PHE A 148 -12.20 -12.03 4.65
N MET A 149 -13.46 -11.75 4.28
CA MET A 149 -13.93 -10.40 3.95
C MET A 149 -15.14 -10.06 4.84
N PHE A 150 -15.03 -8.95 5.56
CA PHE A 150 -16.10 -8.48 6.42
C PHE A 150 -17.18 -7.76 5.62
N ASP A 151 -18.43 -8.25 5.68
CA ASP A 151 -19.59 -7.53 5.18
C ASP A 151 -20.11 -6.58 6.26
N SER A 152 -19.88 -5.29 6.07
CA SER A 152 -20.29 -4.24 6.99
C SER A 152 -21.74 -3.79 6.85
N SER A 153 -22.53 -4.41 5.96
CA SER A 153 -23.88 -3.96 5.59
C SER A 153 -24.84 -3.85 6.78
N SER A 154 -24.73 -4.75 7.77
CA SER A 154 -25.59 -4.79 8.96
C SER A 154 -25.22 -3.77 10.05
N VAL A 155 -24.05 -3.13 9.95
CA VAL A 155 -23.50 -2.22 10.97
C VAL A 155 -23.02 -0.88 10.36
N LYS A 156 -23.55 -0.49 9.22
CA LYS A 156 -23.13 0.73 8.49
C LYS A 156 -23.30 2.01 9.32
N SER A 157 -24.38 2.09 10.09
CA SER A 157 -24.65 3.27 10.93
C SER A 157 -23.63 3.41 12.06
N GLU A 158 -23.27 2.29 12.67
CA GLU A 158 -22.26 2.26 13.72
C GLU A 158 -20.88 2.62 13.16
N ILE A 159 -20.50 2.09 11.98
CA ILE A 159 -19.25 2.43 11.32
C ILE A 159 -19.18 3.93 11.01
N ALA A 160 -20.22 4.53 10.45
CA ALA A 160 -20.26 5.96 10.18
C ALA A 160 -20.14 6.81 11.46
N ALA A 161 -20.74 6.37 12.57
CA ALA A 161 -20.59 7.03 13.86
C ALA A 161 -19.15 6.88 14.41
N LEU A 162 -18.55 5.70 14.28
CA LEU A 162 -17.17 5.43 14.67
C LEU A 162 -16.17 6.28 13.85
N ASP A 163 -16.37 6.41 12.54
CA ASP A 163 -15.53 7.26 11.68
C ASP A 163 -15.57 8.74 12.14
N SER A 164 -16.72 9.22 12.57
CA SER A 164 -16.87 10.57 13.12
C SER A 164 -16.09 10.74 14.43
N VAL A 165 -16.16 9.76 15.32
CA VAL A 165 -15.38 9.75 16.58
C VAL A 165 -13.87 9.68 16.29
N LEU A 166 -13.44 8.84 15.35
CA LEU A 166 -12.06 8.75 14.92
C LEU A 166 -11.54 10.09 14.38
N ALA A 167 -12.33 10.77 13.55
CA ALA A 167 -11.98 12.07 12.99
C ALA A 167 -11.83 13.15 14.06
N GLU A 168 -12.60 13.08 15.15
CA GLU A 168 -12.54 14.04 16.26
C GLU A 168 -11.29 13.88 17.13
N TYR A 169 -10.92 12.64 17.49
CA TYR A 169 -9.91 12.40 18.53
C TYR A 169 -8.55 11.96 17.99
N ARG A 170 -8.53 11.18 16.91
CA ARG A 170 -7.36 10.41 16.50
C ARG A 170 -6.14 11.31 16.23
N LEU A 171 -6.31 12.32 15.39
CA LEU A 171 -5.20 13.16 14.95
C LEU A 171 -4.59 13.93 16.12
N GLY A 172 -5.44 14.49 17.00
CA GLY A 172 -4.98 15.24 18.17
C GLY A 172 -4.23 14.38 19.18
N LEU A 173 -4.66 13.11 19.37
CA LEU A 173 -3.97 12.16 20.24
C LEU A 173 -2.64 11.67 19.63
N GLU A 174 -2.62 11.34 18.31
CA GLU A 174 -1.42 10.85 17.61
C GLU A 174 -0.34 11.93 17.50
N ASN A 175 -0.71 13.19 17.34
CA ASN A 175 0.23 14.33 17.24
C ASN A 175 0.61 14.94 18.60
N GLY A 176 0.01 14.50 19.70
CA GLY A 176 0.25 15.02 21.03
C GLY A 176 -0.36 16.41 21.29
N GLU A 177 -1.34 16.83 20.49
CA GLU A 177 -2.12 18.05 20.70
C GLU A 177 -3.14 17.89 21.83
N LEU A 178 -3.61 16.66 22.05
CA LEU A 178 -4.52 16.28 23.13
C LEU A 178 -3.75 15.48 24.20
N ASP A 179 -3.94 15.84 25.45
CA ASP A 179 -3.36 15.11 26.59
C ASP A 179 -3.96 13.69 26.65
N PRO A 180 -3.18 12.63 26.45
CA PRO A 180 -3.69 11.27 26.46
C PRO A 180 -4.27 10.83 27.82
N GLU A 181 -3.79 11.38 28.95
CA GLU A 181 -4.35 11.06 30.25
C GLU A 181 -5.82 11.55 30.39
N GLU A 182 -6.13 12.68 29.78
CA GLU A 182 -7.47 13.25 29.79
C GLU A 182 -8.35 12.71 28.64
N TYR A 183 -7.83 12.68 27.40
CA TYR A 183 -8.63 12.47 26.19
C TYR A 183 -8.72 11.01 25.75
N LEU A 184 -7.79 10.14 26.07
CA LEU A 184 -7.88 8.72 25.71
C LEU A 184 -9.08 8.01 26.37
N PRO A 185 -9.40 8.25 27.68
CA PRO A 185 -10.61 7.71 28.28
C PRO A 185 -11.90 8.23 27.62
N LYS A 186 -11.95 9.51 27.23
CA LYS A 186 -13.10 10.11 26.55
C LYS A 186 -13.28 9.50 25.16
N PHE A 187 -12.18 9.33 24.42
CA PHE A 187 -12.19 8.68 23.11
C PHE A 187 -12.71 7.24 23.19
N ILE A 188 -12.22 6.44 24.15
CA ILE A 188 -12.69 5.06 24.35
C ILE A 188 -14.18 5.03 24.67
N GLN A 189 -14.65 5.95 25.52
CA GLN A 189 -16.07 6.05 25.87
C GLN A 189 -16.92 6.43 24.64
N ALA A 190 -16.49 7.41 23.86
CA ALA A 190 -17.16 7.82 22.63
C ALA A 190 -17.24 6.67 21.59
N LEU A 191 -16.18 5.86 21.45
CA LEU A 191 -16.21 4.68 20.60
C LEU A 191 -17.25 3.64 21.06
N ARG A 192 -17.38 3.42 22.36
CA ARG A 192 -18.41 2.51 22.91
C ARG A 192 -19.81 3.03 22.66
N GLU A 193 -20.05 4.32 22.87
CA GLU A 193 -21.34 4.96 22.60
C GLU A 193 -21.71 4.96 21.11
N ALA A 194 -20.70 5.06 20.23
CA ALA A 194 -20.85 4.92 18.77
C ALA A 194 -21.10 3.48 18.31
N GLY A 195 -21.00 2.48 19.21
CA GLY A 195 -21.38 1.09 18.94
C GLY A 195 -20.23 0.19 18.48
N ILE A 196 -18.97 0.47 18.86
CA ILE A 196 -17.81 -0.36 18.47
C ILE A 196 -17.99 -1.82 18.86
N GLU A 197 -18.61 -2.11 20.01
CA GLU A 197 -18.83 -3.49 20.49
C GLU A 197 -19.77 -4.27 19.58
N LYS A 198 -20.76 -3.60 18.98
CA LYS A 198 -21.67 -4.22 18.01
C LYS A 198 -20.95 -4.56 16.71
N VAL A 199 -20.05 -3.67 16.23
CA VAL A 199 -19.24 -3.91 15.04
C VAL A 199 -18.27 -5.07 15.27
N ILE A 200 -17.63 -5.12 16.44
CA ILE A 200 -16.72 -6.22 16.82
C ILE A 200 -17.47 -7.55 16.87
N ALA A 201 -18.62 -7.58 17.53
CA ALA A 201 -19.43 -8.79 17.66
C ALA A 201 -19.90 -9.31 16.29
N GLU A 202 -20.34 -8.44 15.39
CA GLU A 202 -20.74 -8.83 14.04
C GLU A 202 -19.55 -9.34 13.21
N LYS A 203 -18.40 -8.67 13.26
CA LYS A 203 -17.19 -9.13 12.57
C LYS A 203 -16.75 -10.49 13.10
N GLN A 204 -16.78 -10.70 14.41
CA GLN A 204 -16.44 -11.99 15.03
C GLN A 204 -17.41 -13.08 14.58
N ARG A 205 -18.72 -12.82 14.60
CA ARG A 205 -19.75 -13.77 14.14
C ARG A 205 -19.50 -14.23 12.68
N GLN A 206 -19.19 -13.27 11.80
CA GLN A 206 -18.89 -13.59 10.39
C GLN A 206 -17.58 -14.39 10.25
N LEU A 207 -16.55 -14.04 11.02
CA LEU A 207 -15.29 -14.78 11.03
C LEU A 207 -15.48 -16.22 11.51
N ASP A 208 -16.22 -16.42 12.59
CA ASP A 208 -16.51 -17.77 13.13
C ASP A 208 -17.29 -18.62 12.11
N SER A 209 -18.28 -18.04 11.43
CA SER A 209 -19.01 -18.72 10.36
C SER A 209 -18.11 -19.10 9.19
N TRP A 210 -17.25 -18.19 8.74
CA TRP A 210 -16.31 -18.43 7.65
C TRP A 210 -15.26 -19.50 7.99
N VAL A 211 -14.78 -19.53 9.23
CA VAL A 211 -13.86 -20.59 9.70
C VAL A 211 -14.54 -21.95 9.73
N ALA A 212 -15.83 -22.01 10.10
CA ALA A 212 -16.58 -23.24 10.15
C ALA A 212 -16.89 -23.85 8.76
N GLU A 213 -16.82 -23.04 7.69
CA GLU A 213 -17.03 -23.45 6.30
C GLU A 213 -15.74 -23.90 5.58
N LYS A 214 -14.57 -23.73 6.20
CA LYS A 214 -13.28 -24.16 5.69
C LYS A 214 -12.97 -25.62 5.99
#